data_7a5ad559f82c516fb0dcba1f4c6271d2
#
_entry.id   7a5ad559f82c516fb0dcba1f4c6271d2
#
_cell.length_a   1.000
_cell.length_b   1.000
_cell.length_c   1.000
_cell.angle_alpha   90.00
_cell.angle_beta   90.00
_cell.angle_gamma   90.00
#
_symmetry.space_group_name_H-M   'P 1'
#
loop_
_entity.id
_entity.type
_entity.pdbx_description
1 polymer ?
#
loop_
_entity_poly.entity_id
_entity_poly.type
_entity_poly.pdbx_seq_one_letter_code
_entity_poly.pdbx_strand_id
1 'polypeptide(L)'
;NGDATMMLVLFDDTTSSDNSMEALTQLRKIANKQCFISGMTGIVTDIKNIAMKELPIYVVIAALLSLVVLEITSGSFVVPFLFLLSIGLAILYNLGSNIILGETSYITQALTAVLQLGVTMDYSIFLLNSYEENKKRFPAEKERAMGHAIANTFKSVVGSSVTTVAGFIALCVMTFALGRDLGIVMAKGVVIGVICCVTILPALILVFDKPIEKTRHKLLLSNMDCPSAFITKHYKVWIVAFLVLLLPAIYGNNHTKIYYNIADSLPSTLNSNVSIKKVKDDFGTSNMHIIMMDKNMSAKEKQKMFEEVDKVKGVKWTISMSTLIGPTVPDSMIPKDVRKMMQSKDYELAFVSTEYESATDEVNTQIKKIDKIVKSYDKSGMVIGEAPLMKDLQDVTDVDLVNVNIISIAAIFVIILIIFKSISLPVILVAVIEFAIMINMAIPYYRGISLPFVASIVIGAIQLLSLIHI
;
A
#
# COMPACT_ATOMS: atom_id res chain seq x y z
N ASN A 1 32.93 19.60 6.78
CA ASN A 1 32.31 20.90 6.93
C ASN A 1 32.21 21.22 8.43
N GLY A 2 32.97 22.21 8.91
CA GLY A 2 33.08 22.46 10.33
C GLY A 2 33.63 21.24 11.09
N ASP A 3 32.93 20.82 12.15
CA ASP A 3 33.35 19.68 12.99
C ASP A 3 32.75 18.34 12.53
N ALA A 4 32.09 18.29 11.35
CA ALA A 4 31.42 17.10 10.82
C ALA A 4 32.13 16.54 9.58
N THR A 5 32.22 15.22 9.50
CA THR A 5 32.76 14.47 8.35
C THR A 5 31.71 13.52 7.81
N MET A 6 31.54 13.50 6.48
CA MET A 6 30.64 12.57 5.79
C MET A 6 31.46 11.41 5.18
N MET A 7 30.97 10.19 5.37
CA MET A 7 31.54 8.97 4.77
C MET A 7 30.45 8.29 3.95
N LEU A 8 30.80 7.83 2.75
CA LEU A 8 29.93 7.04 1.89
C LEU A 8 30.25 5.56 2.09
N VAL A 9 29.24 4.76 2.42
CA VAL A 9 29.33 3.31 2.56
C VAL A 9 28.49 2.66 1.49
N LEU A 10 29.10 1.83 0.64
CA LEU A 10 28.41 1.07 -0.40
C LEU A 10 28.32 -0.40 0.03
N PHE A 11 27.16 -0.98 -0.16
CA PHE A 11 26.93 -2.42 0.04
C PHE A 11 26.96 -3.14 -1.31
N ASP A 12 27.42 -4.39 -1.32
CA ASP A 12 27.44 -5.23 -2.51
C ASP A 12 26.04 -5.70 -2.91
N ASP A 13 25.14 -5.86 -1.92
CA ASP A 13 23.75 -6.28 -2.11
C ASP A 13 22.79 -5.08 -2.26
N THR A 14 21.58 -5.37 -2.70
CA THR A 14 20.53 -4.35 -2.86
C THR A 14 20.13 -3.72 -1.52
N THR A 15 19.56 -2.51 -1.57
CA THR A 15 19.17 -1.71 -0.38
C THR A 15 18.18 -2.40 0.54
N SER A 16 17.38 -3.33 0.01
CA SER A 16 16.31 -4.06 0.73
C SER A 16 16.67 -5.52 1.03
N SER A 17 17.89 -5.98 0.71
CA SER A 17 18.32 -7.34 1.03
C SER A 17 18.51 -7.53 2.53
N ASP A 18 18.26 -8.73 3.03
CA ASP A 18 18.47 -9.06 4.44
C ASP A 18 19.91 -8.85 4.86
N ASN A 19 20.88 -9.16 3.98
CA ASN A 19 22.30 -8.93 4.24
C ASN A 19 22.63 -7.45 4.45
N SER A 20 22.14 -6.55 3.57
CA SER A 20 22.35 -5.10 3.68
C SER A 20 21.71 -4.53 4.94
N MET A 21 20.48 -4.99 5.28
CA MET A 21 19.77 -4.54 6.48
C MET A 21 20.44 -5.03 7.77
N GLU A 22 20.99 -6.26 7.76
CA GLU A 22 21.77 -6.77 8.89
C GLU A 22 23.09 -6.03 9.05
N ALA A 23 23.84 -5.82 7.96
CA ALA A 23 25.07 -5.05 7.95
C ALA A 23 24.85 -3.63 8.50
N LEU A 24 23.78 -2.96 8.08
CA LEU A 24 23.38 -1.66 8.63
C LEU A 24 23.11 -1.73 10.14
N THR A 25 22.41 -2.78 10.58
CA THR A 25 22.08 -2.99 12.00
C THR A 25 23.36 -3.18 12.82
N GLN A 26 24.34 -3.91 12.29
CA GLN A 26 25.64 -4.06 12.94
C GLN A 26 26.41 -2.74 12.96
N LEU A 27 26.43 -1.97 11.86
CA LEU A 27 27.03 -0.64 11.81
C LEU A 27 26.43 0.29 12.87
N ARG A 28 25.10 0.30 13.03
CA ARG A 28 24.41 1.09 14.05
C ARG A 28 24.76 0.69 15.49
N LYS A 29 25.11 -0.58 15.74
CA LYS A 29 25.56 -1.06 17.06
C LYS A 29 26.98 -0.59 17.39
N ILE A 30 27.85 -0.50 16.37
CA ILE A 30 29.25 -0.08 16.52
C ILE A 30 29.36 1.44 16.57
N ALA A 31 28.49 2.13 15.83
CA ALA A 31 28.43 3.58 15.77
C ALA A 31 28.13 4.18 17.15
N ASN A 32 28.92 5.20 17.53
CA ASN A 32 28.66 5.94 18.76
C ASN A 32 27.50 6.94 18.58
N LYS A 33 27.12 7.62 19.68
CA LYS A 33 25.99 8.58 19.68
C LYS A 33 26.18 9.81 18.76
N GLN A 34 27.41 10.06 18.30
CA GLN A 34 27.73 11.17 17.40
C GLN A 34 27.74 10.75 15.92
N CYS A 35 27.57 9.45 15.64
CA CYS A 35 27.59 8.89 14.30
C CYS A 35 26.17 8.70 13.79
N PHE A 36 25.80 9.43 12.75
CA PHE A 36 24.47 9.40 12.14
C PHE A 36 24.54 8.65 10.81
N ILE A 37 23.77 7.55 10.69
CA ILE A 37 23.77 6.70 9.49
C ILE A 37 22.47 6.94 8.72
N SER A 38 22.60 7.52 7.53
CA SER A 38 21.50 7.85 6.62
C SER A 38 21.57 7.03 5.34
N GLY A 39 20.53 7.09 4.53
CA GLY A 39 20.44 6.48 3.21
C GLY A 39 19.26 5.52 3.09
N MET A 40 18.99 5.05 1.86
CA MET A 40 17.80 4.25 1.54
C MET A 40 17.73 2.95 2.33
N THR A 41 18.86 2.25 2.53
CA THR A 41 18.93 1.04 3.37
C THR A 41 18.46 1.31 4.80
N GLY A 42 18.81 2.51 5.35
CA GLY A 42 18.36 2.94 6.68
C GLY A 42 16.85 3.12 6.77
N ILE A 43 16.29 3.80 5.78
CA ILE A 43 14.84 4.04 5.67
C ILE A 43 14.08 2.71 5.56
N VAL A 44 14.46 1.85 4.63
CA VAL A 44 13.81 0.54 4.41
C VAL A 44 13.91 -0.36 5.65
N THR A 45 15.08 -0.37 6.33
CA THR A 45 15.26 -1.14 7.56
C THR A 45 14.35 -0.63 8.68
N ASP A 46 14.26 0.68 8.86
CA ASP A 46 13.40 1.28 9.89
C ASP A 46 11.91 1.03 9.59
N ILE A 47 11.48 1.13 8.34
CA ILE A 47 10.10 0.80 7.92
C ILE A 47 9.78 -0.67 8.22
N LYS A 48 10.65 -1.61 7.81
CA LYS A 48 10.47 -3.04 8.09
C LYS A 48 10.34 -3.31 9.59
N ASN A 49 11.23 -2.72 10.39
CA ASN A 49 11.24 -2.92 11.84
C ASN A 49 9.98 -2.36 12.51
N ILE A 50 9.51 -1.18 12.09
CA ILE A 50 8.26 -0.59 12.59
C ILE A 50 7.08 -1.45 12.17
N ALA A 51 6.97 -1.78 10.89
CA ALA A 51 5.88 -2.59 10.37
C ALA A 51 5.76 -3.92 11.14
N MET A 52 6.87 -4.63 11.33
CA MET A 52 6.89 -5.90 12.07
C MET A 52 6.53 -5.73 13.55
N LYS A 53 6.88 -4.61 14.18
CA LYS A 53 6.56 -4.33 15.58
C LYS A 53 5.11 -3.89 15.78
N GLU A 54 4.59 -3.09 14.86
CA GLU A 54 3.25 -2.50 14.99
C GLU A 54 2.14 -3.40 14.43
N LEU A 55 2.45 -4.27 13.46
CA LEU A 55 1.48 -5.18 12.86
C LEU A 55 0.66 -5.98 13.88
N PRO A 56 1.24 -6.65 14.89
CA PRO A 56 0.45 -7.39 15.87
C PRO A 56 -0.50 -6.47 16.67
N ILE A 57 -0.07 -5.25 16.95
CA ILE A 57 -0.87 -4.26 17.69
C ILE A 57 -2.09 -3.85 16.85
N TYR A 58 -1.89 -3.53 15.57
CA TYR A 58 -3.01 -3.16 14.67
C TYR A 58 -3.97 -4.31 14.44
N VAL A 59 -3.49 -5.54 14.31
CA VAL A 59 -4.34 -6.73 14.18
C VAL A 59 -5.20 -6.92 15.43
N VAL A 60 -4.62 -6.75 16.64
CA VAL A 60 -5.37 -6.85 17.91
C VAL A 60 -6.39 -5.73 18.01
N ILE A 61 -6.04 -4.49 17.68
CA ILE A 61 -6.97 -3.35 17.68
C ILE A 61 -8.11 -3.60 16.69
N ALA A 62 -7.82 -4.04 15.48
CA ALA A 62 -8.84 -4.36 14.47
C ALA A 62 -9.77 -5.48 14.96
N ALA A 63 -9.21 -6.54 15.56
CA ALA A 63 -10.00 -7.64 16.13
C ALA A 63 -10.90 -7.16 17.29
N LEU A 64 -10.39 -6.31 18.18
CA LEU A 64 -11.18 -5.76 19.29
C LEU A 64 -12.30 -4.84 18.79
N LEU A 65 -12.01 -3.97 17.82
CA LEU A 65 -13.03 -3.12 17.20
C LEU A 65 -14.10 -3.96 16.49
N SER A 66 -13.70 -4.98 15.75
CA SER A 66 -14.62 -5.93 15.12
C SER A 66 -15.46 -6.68 16.15
N LEU A 67 -14.87 -7.10 17.26
CA LEU A 67 -15.58 -7.75 18.36
C LEU A 67 -16.67 -6.81 18.93
N VAL A 68 -16.34 -5.56 19.20
CA VAL A 68 -17.31 -4.57 19.72
C VAL A 68 -18.46 -4.36 18.74
N VAL A 69 -18.17 -4.18 17.44
CA VAL A 69 -19.20 -4.00 16.40
C VAL A 69 -20.10 -5.24 16.31
N LEU A 70 -19.48 -6.42 16.31
CA LEU A 70 -20.21 -7.69 16.26
C LEU A 70 -21.07 -7.93 17.50
N GLU A 71 -20.61 -7.54 18.70
CA GLU A 71 -21.41 -7.62 19.94
C GLU A 71 -22.65 -6.73 19.88
N ILE A 72 -22.54 -5.54 19.29
CA ILE A 72 -23.66 -4.62 19.10
C ILE A 72 -24.70 -5.16 18.11
N THR A 73 -24.24 -5.90 17.08
CA THR A 73 -25.06 -6.38 15.98
C THR A 73 -25.52 -7.83 16.11
N SER A 74 -24.85 -8.65 16.94
CA SER A 74 -25.24 -10.04 17.17
C SER A 74 -26.13 -10.19 18.40
N GLY A 75 -26.92 -11.24 18.43
CA GLY A 75 -27.82 -11.54 19.56
C GLY A 75 -27.21 -12.46 20.63
N SER A 76 -25.89 -12.69 20.63
CA SER A 76 -25.21 -13.58 21.59
C SER A 76 -23.74 -13.20 21.76
N PHE A 77 -23.26 -13.18 22.99
CA PHE A 77 -21.85 -12.88 23.31
C PHE A 77 -20.84 -13.90 22.76
N VAL A 78 -21.25 -15.11 22.43
CA VAL A 78 -20.34 -16.15 21.91
C VAL A 78 -20.09 -16.00 20.43
N VAL A 79 -21.08 -15.53 19.67
CA VAL A 79 -21.02 -15.45 18.19
C VAL A 79 -19.85 -14.64 17.66
N PRO A 80 -19.53 -13.42 18.16
CA PRO A 80 -18.39 -12.63 17.72
C PRO A 80 -17.07 -13.37 17.85
N PHE A 81 -16.87 -14.13 18.92
CA PHE A 81 -15.65 -14.94 19.11
C PHE A 81 -15.54 -16.07 18.07
N LEU A 82 -16.65 -16.73 17.73
CA LEU A 82 -16.65 -17.77 16.70
C LEU A 82 -16.35 -17.18 15.33
N PHE A 83 -16.84 -15.99 15.03
CA PHE A 83 -16.53 -15.30 13.78
C PHE A 83 -15.05 -14.95 13.72
N LEU A 84 -14.50 -14.32 14.76
CA LEU A 84 -13.08 -13.98 14.80
C LEU A 84 -12.19 -15.22 14.75
N LEU A 85 -12.61 -16.34 15.36
CA LEU A 85 -11.87 -17.60 15.28
C LEU A 85 -11.88 -18.16 13.84
N SER A 86 -13.02 -18.17 13.17
CA SER A 86 -13.14 -18.64 11.77
C SER A 86 -12.34 -17.76 10.82
N ILE A 87 -12.42 -16.42 10.97
CA ILE A 87 -11.67 -15.47 10.16
C ILE A 87 -10.17 -15.57 10.47
N GLY A 88 -9.80 -15.69 11.73
CA GLY A 88 -8.40 -15.91 12.14
C GLY A 88 -7.78 -17.14 11.50
N LEU A 89 -8.50 -18.25 11.45
CA LEU A 89 -8.07 -19.45 10.71
C LEU A 89 -7.93 -19.19 9.21
N ALA A 90 -8.87 -18.45 8.61
CA ALA A 90 -8.77 -18.07 7.20
C ALA A 90 -7.55 -17.19 6.91
N ILE A 91 -7.21 -16.25 7.80
CA ILE A 91 -5.99 -15.42 7.69
C ILE A 91 -4.75 -16.31 7.82
N LEU A 92 -4.70 -17.21 8.78
CA LEU A 92 -3.57 -18.14 8.95
C LEU A 92 -3.37 -19.03 7.71
N TYR A 93 -4.43 -19.57 7.13
CA TYR A 93 -4.35 -20.35 5.89
C TYR A 93 -3.90 -19.49 4.71
N ASN A 94 -4.36 -18.25 4.63
CA ASN A 94 -3.94 -17.33 3.57
C ASN A 94 -2.45 -17.01 3.69
N LEU A 95 -1.99 -16.54 4.85
CA LEU A 95 -0.58 -16.21 5.08
C LEU A 95 0.33 -17.44 4.97
N GLY A 96 -0.08 -18.58 5.54
CA GLY A 96 0.68 -19.83 5.45
C GLY A 96 0.84 -20.35 4.03
N SER A 97 -0.18 -20.20 3.18
CA SER A 97 -0.11 -20.58 1.77
C SER A 97 0.70 -19.64 0.89
N ASN A 98 1.18 -18.49 1.40
CA ASN A 98 2.09 -17.60 0.66
C ASN A 98 3.43 -18.27 0.32
N ILE A 99 3.81 -19.33 1.02
CA ILE A 99 5.01 -20.13 0.68
C ILE A 99 4.98 -20.62 -0.78
N ILE A 100 3.81 -20.80 -1.37
CA ILE A 100 3.63 -21.21 -2.78
C ILE A 100 3.96 -20.05 -3.74
N LEU A 101 3.79 -18.82 -3.28
CA LEU A 101 4.05 -17.60 -4.08
C LEU A 101 5.52 -17.18 -4.07
N GLY A 102 6.34 -17.78 -3.18
CA GLY A 102 7.72 -17.37 -2.96
C GLY A 102 7.82 -16.14 -2.07
N GLU A 103 8.46 -15.07 -2.57
CA GLU A 103 8.63 -13.84 -1.80
C GLU A 103 7.38 -12.97 -1.89
N THR A 104 6.92 -12.48 -0.75
CA THR A 104 5.82 -11.52 -0.64
C THR A 104 6.27 -10.30 0.15
N SER A 105 5.82 -9.11 -0.28
CA SER A 105 6.15 -7.85 0.42
C SER A 105 5.67 -7.88 1.88
N TYR A 106 6.50 -7.38 2.81
CA TYR A 106 6.10 -7.19 4.20
C TYR A 106 4.90 -6.24 4.34
N ILE A 107 4.74 -5.27 3.43
CA ILE A 107 3.58 -4.38 3.37
C ILE A 107 2.32 -5.19 3.03
N THR A 108 2.40 -6.08 2.04
CA THR A 108 1.31 -6.99 1.68
C THR A 108 0.92 -7.89 2.85
N GLN A 109 1.88 -8.47 3.56
CA GLN A 109 1.60 -9.32 4.72
C GLN A 109 0.91 -8.53 5.84
N ALA A 110 1.37 -7.32 6.11
CA ALA A 110 0.79 -6.44 7.12
C ALA A 110 -0.67 -6.05 6.79
N LEU A 111 -0.90 -5.61 5.56
CA LEU A 111 -2.22 -5.20 5.11
C LEU A 111 -3.20 -6.37 5.01
N THR A 112 -2.76 -7.53 4.54
CA THR A 112 -3.62 -8.70 4.32
C THR A 112 -4.36 -9.13 5.58
N ALA A 113 -3.70 -9.18 6.73
CA ALA A 113 -4.34 -9.61 7.98
C ALA A 113 -5.51 -8.69 8.38
N VAL A 114 -5.33 -7.37 8.30
CA VAL A 114 -6.35 -6.40 8.68
C VAL A 114 -7.47 -6.33 7.62
N LEU A 115 -7.10 -6.29 6.34
CA LEU A 115 -8.07 -6.18 5.25
C LEU A 115 -8.94 -7.43 5.11
N GLN A 116 -8.35 -8.61 5.22
CA GLN A 116 -9.08 -9.86 5.15
C GLN A 116 -10.10 -9.97 6.28
N LEU A 117 -9.76 -9.53 7.50
CA LEU A 117 -10.69 -9.47 8.62
C LEU A 117 -11.91 -8.63 8.26
N GLY A 118 -11.72 -7.42 7.72
CA GLY A 118 -12.83 -6.55 7.31
C GLY A 118 -13.69 -7.14 6.19
N VAL A 119 -13.04 -7.66 5.13
CA VAL A 119 -13.75 -8.17 3.93
C VAL A 119 -14.52 -9.46 4.19
N THR A 120 -14.03 -10.36 5.07
CA THR A 120 -14.67 -11.68 5.27
C THR A 120 -15.70 -11.70 6.41
N MET A 121 -15.76 -10.66 7.23
CA MET A 121 -16.70 -10.58 8.35
C MET A 121 -18.15 -10.60 7.89
N ASP A 122 -18.45 -9.91 6.80
CA ASP A 122 -19.80 -9.79 6.27
C ASP A 122 -20.41 -11.12 5.83
N TYR A 123 -19.60 -12.02 5.26
CA TYR A 123 -20.05 -13.37 4.88
C TYR A 123 -20.54 -14.18 6.10
N SER A 124 -19.87 -13.99 7.23
CA SER A 124 -20.23 -14.63 8.49
C SER A 124 -21.56 -14.13 9.05
N ILE A 125 -21.82 -12.83 8.93
CA ILE A 125 -23.07 -12.19 9.36
C ILE A 125 -24.24 -12.71 8.51
N PHE A 126 -24.07 -12.79 7.18
CA PHE A 126 -25.12 -13.32 6.29
C PHE A 126 -25.47 -14.77 6.62
N LEU A 127 -24.48 -15.61 6.85
CA LEU A 127 -24.70 -17.00 7.21
C LEU A 127 -25.47 -17.13 8.53
N LEU A 128 -25.05 -16.37 9.55
CA LEU A 128 -25.72 -16.39 10.86
C LEU A 128 -27.18 -15.95 10.76
N ASN A 129 -27.46 -14.84 10.09
CA ASN A 129 -28.82 -14.32 9.95
C ASN A 129 -29.70 -15.37 9.23
N SER A 130 -29.18 -16.00 8.18
CA SER A 130 -29.89 -17.08 7.50
C SER A 130 -30.10 -18.30 8.38
N TYR A 131 -29.11 -18.65 9.22
CA TYR A 131 -29.24 -19.74 10.18
C TYR A 131 -30.32 -19.44 11.22
N GLU A 132 -30.34 -18.24 11.82
CA GLU A 132 -31.34 -17.85 12.80
C GLU A 132 -32.76 -17.82 12.19
N GLU A 133 -32.91 -17.40 10.95
CA GLU A 133 -34.20 -17.45 10.25
C GLU A 133 -34.66 -18.91 10.01
N ASN A 134 -33.77 -19.79 9.54
CA ASN A 134 -34.09 -21.18 9.30
C ASN A 134 -34.30 -21.97 10.60
N LYS A 135 -33.63 -21.61 11.70
CA LYS A 135 -33.85 -22.21 13.02
C LYS A 135 -35.26 -21.96 13.53
N LYS A 136 -35.88 -20.82 13.21
CA LYS A 136 -37.32 -20.58 13.50
C LYS A 136 -38.25 -21.51 12.73
N ARG A 137 -37.86 -21.92 11.52
CA ARG A 137 -38.62 -22.88 10.68
C ARG A 137 -38.41 -24.35 11.10
N PHE A 138 -37.21 -24.68 11.61
CA PHE A 138 -36.78 -26.04 12.01
C PHE A 138 -36.25 -26.05 13.44
N PRO A 139 -37.09 -25.80 14.48
CA PRO A 139 -36.61 -25.58 15.84
C PRO A 139 -35.89 -26.80 16.47
N ALA A 140 -36.26 -28.02 16.09
CA ALA A 140 -35.70 -29.27 16.60
C ALA A 140 -34.53 -29.82 15.78
N GLU A 141 -34.33 -29.33 14.54
CA GLU A 141 -33.38 -29.88 13.55
C GLU A 141 -32.32 -28.85 13.17
N LYS A 142 -31.41 -28.54 14.10
CA LYS A 142 -30.39 -27.52 13.89
C LYS A 142 -29.48 -27.76 12.69
N GLU A 143 -29.15 -29.01 12.40
CA GLU A 143 -28.34 -29.40 11.24
C GLU A 143 -29.05 -29.12 9.92
N ARG A 144 -30.37 -29.42 9.87
CA ARG A 144 -31.21 -29.12 8.72
C ARG A 144 -31.36 -27.59 8.53
N ALA A 145 -31.55 -26.84 9.63
CA ALA A 145 -31.60 -25.37 9.59
C ALA A 145 -30.30 -24.80 9.03
N MET A 146 -29.14 -25.34 9.45
CA MET A 146 -27.83 -24.92 8.95
C MET A 146 -27.64 -25.28 7.48
N GLY A 147 -28.04 -26.49 7.05
CA GLY A 147 -27.99 -26.88 5.64
C GLY A 147 -28.77 -25.93 4.74
N HIS A 148 -30.00 -25.54 5.15
CA HIS A 148 -30.79 -24.54 4.44
C HIS A 148 -30.13 -23.13 4.49
N ALA A 149 -29.54 -22.75 5.62
CA ALA A 149 -28.83 -21.48 5.74
C ALA A 149 -27.65 -21.40 4.75
N ILE A 150 -26.82 -22.41 4.68
CA ILE A 150 -25.73 -22.49 3.71
C ILE A 150 -26.27 -22.40 2.28
N ALA A 151 -27.29 -23.20 1.93
CA ALA A 151 -27.85 -23.20 0.59
C ALA A 151 -28.45 -21.83 0.17
N ASN A 152 -29.12 -21.15 1.10
CA ASN A 152 -29.72 -19.84 0.87
C ASN A 152 -28.67 -18.73 0.70
N THR A 153 -27.62 -18.75 1.52
CA THR A 153 -26.58 -17.72 1.51
C THR A 153 -25.49 -17.94 0.47
N PHE A 154 -25.30 -19.19 0.03
CA PHE A 154 -24.22 -19.57 -0.88
C PHE A 154 -24.20 -18.71 -2.15
N LYS A 155 -25.36 -18.51 -2.79
CA LYS A 155 -25.43 -17.71 -4.02
C LYS A 155 -25.03 -16.24 -3.78
N SER A 156 -25.48 -15.65 -2.67
CA SER A 156 -25.17 -14.25 -2.34
C SER A 156 -23.70 -14.09 -1.94
N VAL A 157 -23.17 -15.00 -1.10
CA VAL A 157 -21.77 -14.99 -0.67
C VAL A 157 -20.84 -15.20 -1.86
N VAL A 158 -21.11 -16.18 -2.73
CA VAL A 158 -20.31 -16.41 -3.94
C VAL A 158 -20.42 -15.23 -4.91
N GLY A 159 -21.61 -14.70 -5.14
CA GLY A 159 -21.79 -13.54 -6.01
C GLY A 159 -20.99 -12.33 -5.55
N SER A 160 -21.06 -12.02 -4.27
CA SER A 160 -20.31 -10.95 -3.64
C SER A 160 -18.78 -11.22 -3.65
N SER A 161 -18.36 -12.45 -3.32
CA SER A 161 -16.95 -12.79 -3.34
C SER A 161 -16.31 -12.73 -4.74
N VAL A 162 -17.07 -13.05 -5.79
CA VAL A 162 -16.59 -12.93 -7.18
C VAL A 162 -16.29 -11.46 -7.54
N THR A 163 -17.15 -10.51 -7.14
CA THR A 163 -16.87 -9.09 -7.35
C THR A 163 -15.63 -8.64 -6.59
N THR A 164 -15.49 -9.09 -5.34
CA THR A 164 -14.34 -8.81 -4.49
C THR A 164 -13.03 -9.38 -5.08
N VAL A 165 -13.05 -10.63 -5.50
CA VAL A 165 -11.89 -11.28 -6.15
C VAL A 165 -11.53 -10.55 -7.44
N ALA A 166 -12.52 -10.17 -8.25
CA ALA A 166 -12.29 -9.42 -9.49
C ALA A 166 -11.63 -8.06 -9.23
N GLY A 167 -12.06 -7.32 -8.19
CA GLY A 167 -11.42 -6.08 -7.78
C GLY A 167 -9.96 -6.26 -7.37
N PHE A 168 -9.64 -7.31 -6.59
CA PHE A 168 -8.26 -7.62 -6.25
C PHE A 168 -7.43 -8.11 -7.45
N ILE A 169 -8.03 -8.89 -8.36
CA ILE A 169 -7.34 -9.30 -9.60
C ILE A 169 -7.04 -8.09 -10.49
N ALA A 170 -7.88 -7.06 -10.50
CA ALA A 170 -7.59 -5.83 -11.24
C ALA A 170 -6.28 -5.16 -10.77
N LEU A 171 -5.91 -5.27 -9.49
CA LEU A 171 -4.60 -4.80 -9.01
C LEU A 171 -3.43 -5.56 -9.65
N CYS A 172 -3.65 -6.78 -10.14
CA CYS A 172 -2.58 -7.55 -10.80
C CYS A 172 -2.16 -6.96 -12.16
N VAL A 173 -2.94 -6.01 -12.69
CA VAL A 173 -2.60 -5.29 -13.93
C VAL A 173 -1.56 -4.19 -13.67
N MET A 174 -1.32 -3.82 -12.41
CA MET A 174 -0.30 -2.83 -12.06
C MET A 174 1.09 -3.28 -12.52
N THR A 175 1.83 -2.35 -13.06
CA THR A 175 3.26 -2.49 -13.34
C THR A 175 4.05 -2.52 -12.02
N PHE A 176 3.58 -1.77 -11.02
CA PHE A 176 4.15 -1.74 -9.68
C PHE A 176 3.89 -3.06 -8.93
N ALA A 177 4.98 -3.78 -8.63
CA ALA A 177 4.93 -5.15 -8.10
C ALA A 177 4.11 -5.28 -6.80
N LEU A 178 4.11 -4.26 -5.93
CA LEU A 178 3.34 -4.27 -4.68
C LEU A 178 1.83 -4.40 -4.94
N GLY A 179 1.30 -3.73 -5.97
CA GLY A 179 -0.12 -3.84 -6.34
C GLY A 179 -0.49 -5.25 -6.77
N ARG A 180 0.36 -5.86 -7.63
CA ARG A 180 0.17 -7.24 -8.07
C ARG A 180 0.26 -8.24 -6.92
N ASP A 181 1.22 -8.07 -6.03
CA ASP A 181 1.42 -8.92 -4.86
C ASP A 181 0.21 -8.85 -3.92
N LEU A 182 -0.23 -7.64 -3.59
CA LEU A 182 -1.44 -7.41 -2.79
C LEU A 182 -2.69 -8.01 -3.46
N GLY A 183 -2.83 -7.81 -4.78
CA GLY A 183 -3.94 -8.33 -5.56
C GLY A 183 -4.07 -9.85 -5.48
N ILE A 184 -2.98 -10.58 -5.70
CA ILE A 184 -2.96 -12.06 -5.66
C ILE A 184 -3.25 -12.57 -4.23
N VAL A 185 -2.54 -12.03 -3.23
CA VAL A 185 -2.68 -12.48 -1.84
C VAL A 185 -4.08 -12.21 -1.30
N MET A 186 -4.66 -11.04 -1.62
CA MET A 186 -6.02 -10.71 -1.18
C MET A 186 -7.09 -11.49 -1.94
N ALA A 187 -6.98 -11.68 -3.25
CA ALA A 187 -7.90 -12.52 -4.03
C ALA A 187 -7.95 -13.93 -3.47
N LYS A 188 -6.78 -14.53 -3.23
CA LYS A 188 -6.64 -15.83 -2.58
C LYS A 188 -7.26 -15.82 -1.17
N GLY A 189 -7.02 -14.78 -0.39
CA GLY A 189 -7.55 -14.61 0.96
C GLY A 189 -9.08 -14.58 1.00
N VAL A 190 -9.72 -13.91 0.05
CA VAL A 190 -11.19 -13.89 -0.09
C VAL A 190 -11.72 -15.29 -0.39
N VAL A 191 -11.12 -16.02 -1.33
CA VAL A 191 -11.53 -17.41 -1.65
C VAL A 191 -11.42 -18.32 -0.43
N ILE A 192 -10.31 -18.25 0.30
CA ILE A 192 -10.11 -19.03 1.54
C ILE A 192 -11.15 -18.59 2.60
N GLY A 193 -11.41 -17.29 2.72
CA GLY A 193 -12.43 -16.75 3.64
C GLY A 193 -13.83 -17.31 3.37
N VAL A 194 -14.24 -17.37 2.09
CA VAL A 194 -15.51 -17.98 1.69
C VAL A 194 -15.55 -19.46 2.03
N ILE A 195 -14.49 -20.21 1.74
CA ILE A 195 -14.41 -21.63 2.10
C ILE A 195 -14.55 -21.82 3.61
N CYS A 196 -13.84 -21.02 4.42
CA CYS A 196 -13.96 -21.07 5.88
C CYS A 196 -15.36 -20.69 6.35
N CYS A 197 -16.00 -19.70 5.72
CA CYS A 197 -17.35 -19.28 6.04
C CYS A 197 -18.40 -20.38 5.80
N VAL A 198 -18.26 -21.18 4.73
CA VAL A 198 -19.24 -22.25 4.42
C VAL A 198 -18.88 -23.62 5.02
N THR A 199 -17.72 -23.76 5.62
CA THR A 199 -17.26 -25.05 6.21
C THR A 199 -16.99 -24.93 7.71
N ILE A 200 -16.00 -24.13 8.11
CA ILE A 200 -15.54 -24.02 9.49
C ILE A 200 -16.58 -23.30 10.36
N LEU A 201 -17.09 -22.16 9.89
CA LEU A 201 -18.05 -21.38 10.66
C LEU A 201 -19.35 -22.10 10.96
N PRO A 202 -20.02 -22.80 10.02
CA PRO A 202 -21.19 -23.64 10.32
C PRO A 202 -20.90 -24.72 11.36
N ALA A 203 -19.75 -25.38 11.25
CA ALA A 203 -19.35 -26.40 12.21
C ALA A 203 -19.17 -25.79 13.62
N LEU A 204 -18.52 -24.64 13.73
CA LEU A 204 -18.38 -23.93 15.02
C LEU A 204 -19.74 -23.53 15.59
N ILE A 205 -20.64 -22.95 14.79
CA ILE A 205 -21.98 -22.55 15.24
C ILE A 205 -22.78 -23.77 15.76
N LEU A 206 -22.72 -24.91 15.05
CA LEU A 206 -23.44 -26.13 15.47
C LEU A 206 -22.87 -26.76 16.76
N VAL A 207 -21.54 -26.75 16.91
CA VAL A 207 -20.87 -27.24 18.12
C VAL A 207 -21.18 -26.35 19.32
N PHE A 208 -21.15 -25.05 19.13
CA PHE A 208 -21.40 -24.06 20.19
C PHE A 208 -22.84 -23.57 20.27
N ASP A 209 -23.81 -24.28 19.67
CA ASP A 209 -25.24 -23.89 19.65
C ASP A 209 -25.80 -23.66 21.07
N LYS A 210 -25.49 -24.58 22.02
CA LYS A 210 -25.94 -24.44 23.43
C LYS A 210 -25.36 -23.21 24.13
N PRO A 211 -24.03 -22.94 24.08
CA PRO A 211 -23.44 -21.68 24.57
C PRO A 211 -24.06 -20.44 23.91
N ILE A 212 -24.31 -20.45 22.60
CA ILE A 212 -24.92 -19.34 21.87
C ILE A 212 -26.31 -19.04 22.43
N GLU A 213 -27.15 -20.07 22.64
CA GLU A 213 -28.49 -19.89 23.23
C GLU A 213 -28.45 -19.37 24.67
N LYS A 214 -27.52 -19.90 25.48
CA LYS A 214 -27.37 -19.51 26.90
C LYS A 214 -26.92 -18.05 27.08
N THR A 215 -26.16 -17.53 26.12
CA THR A 215 -25.61 -16.16 26.15
C THR A 215 -26.43 -15.18 25.31
N ARG A 216 -27.65 -15.56 24.91
CA ARG A 216 -28.52 -14.75 24.08
C ARG A 216 -28.97 -13.48 24.80
N HIS A 217 -28.87 -12.33 24.15
CA HIS A 217 -29.34 -11.05 24.63
C HIS A 217 -30.16 -10.30 23.58
N LYS A 218 -30.83 -9.23 23.98
CA LYS A 218 -31.57 -8.38 23.03
C LYS A 218 -30.58 -7.60 22.18
N LEU A 219 -30.84 -7.53 20.88
CA LEU A 219 -30.08 -6.70 19.95
C LEU A 219 -30.16 -5.24 20.38
N LEU A 220 -29.01 -4.56 20.51
CA LEU A 220 -28.95 -3.13 20.82
C LEU A 220 -29.58 -2.27 19.70
N LEU A 221 -29.41 -2.70 18.44
CA LEU A 221 -29.91 -2.04 17.24
C LEU A 221 -31.16 -2.75 16.67
N SER A 222 -32.14 -3.07 17.53
CA SER A 222 -33.27 -3.91 17.12
C SER A 222 -34.35 -3.20 16.30
N ASN A 223 -34.36 -1.88 16.21
CA ASN A 223 -35.48 -1.16 15.58
C ASN A 223 -35.00 -0.03 14.66
N MET A 224 -34.77 -0.39 13.37
CA MET A 224 -34.43 0.57 12.32
C MET A 224 -35.71 1.07 11.55
N ASP A 225 -36.92 0.82 12.06
CA ASP A 225 -38.13 1.18 11.38
C ASP A 225 -38.29 2.70 11.21
N CYS A 226 -37.93 3.47 12.23
CA CYS A 226 -37.99 4.92 12.20
C CYS A 226 -36.98 5.55 11.23
N PRO A 227 -35.69 5.21 11.26
CA PRO A 227 -34.73 5.67 10.23
C PRO A 227 -35.12 5.23 8.81
N SER A 228 -35.56 3.99 8.60
CA SER A 228 -35.92 3.48 7.28
C SER A 228 -37.13 4.21 6.72
N ALA A 229 -38.16 4.44 7.55
CA ALA A 229 -39.35 5.22 7.16
C ALA A 229 -39.00 6.69 6.80
N PHE A 230 -38.06 7.31 7.56
CA PHE A 230 -37.59 8.66 7.27
C PHE A 230 -36.82 8.72 5.93
N ILE A 231 -35.93 7.78 5.68
CA ILE A 231 -35.14 7.71 4.44
C ILE A 231 -36.06 7.48 3.24
N THR A 232 -36.94 6.51 3.32
CA THR A 232 -37.86 6.17 2.23
C THR A 232 -38.87 7.29 1.96
N LYS A 233 -39.37 7.96 2.99
CA LYS A 233 -40.29 9.12 2.83
C LYS A 233 -39.60 10.30 2.12
N HIS A 234 -38.29 10.50 2.34
CA HIS A 234 -37.56 11.64 1.82
C HIS A 234 -36.54 11.26 0.72
N TYR A 235 -36.75 10.17 -0.02
CA TYR A 235 -35.80 9.66 -1.01
C TYR A 235 -35.34 10.70 -2.06
N LYS A 236 -36.26 11.64 -2.45
CA LYS A 236 -35.93 12.72 -3.39
C LYS A 236 -34.89 13.70 -2.81
N VAL A 237 -34.96 13.98 -1.51
CA VAL A 237 -34.00 14.85 -0.82
C VAL A 237 -32.63 14.18 -0.79
N TRP A 238 -32.58 12.87 -0.56
CA TRP A 238 -31.33 12.12 -0.56
C TRP A 238 -30.67 12.08 -1.95
N ILE A 239 -31.44 11.98 -3.04
CA ILE A 239 -30.92 12.07 -4.41
C ILE A 239 -30.33 13.46 -4.66
N VAL A 240 -31.01 14.53 -4.26
CA VAL A 240 -30.48 15.89 -4.41
C VAL A 240 -29.23 16.09 -3.57
N ALA A 241 -29.20 15.61 -2.32
CA ALA A 241 -28.04 15.65 -1.45
C ALA A 241 -26.83 14.91 -2.07
N PHE A 242 -27.07 13.74 -2.64
CA PHE A 242 -26.03 12.97 -3.36
C PHE A 242 -25.43 13.80 -4.52
N LEU A 243 -26.28 14.39 -5.38
CA LEU A 243 -25.81 15.19 -6.52
C LEU A 243 -25.06 16.45 -6.08
N VAL A 244 -25.50 17.11 -5.01
CA VAL A 244 -24.84 18.31 -4.46
C VAL A 244 -23.48 17.94 -3.84
N LEU A 245 -23.40 16.83 -3.11
CA LEU A 245 -22.16 16.36 -2.48
C LEU A 245 -21.16 15.78 -3.49
N LEU A 246 -21.62 15.34 -4.65
CA LEU A 246 -20.77 14.81 -5.71
C LEU A 246 -19.77 15.87 -6.21
N LEU A 247 -20.19 17.13 -6.34
CA LEU A 247 -19.32 18.21 -6.81
C LEU A 247 -18.10 18.44 -5.90
N PRO A 248 -18.25 18.68 -4.58
CA PRO A 248 -17.10 18.81 -3.69
C PRO A 248 -16.31 17.52 -3.57
N ALA A 249 -16.93 16.33 -3.67
CA ALA A 249 -16.20 15.06 -3.67
C ALA A 249 -15.26 14.94 -4.87
N ILE A 250 -15.74 15.23 -6.09
CA ILE A 250 -14.90 15.25 -7.30
C ILE A 250 -13.80 16.30 -7.18
N TYR A 251 -14.14 17.50 -6.72
CA TYR A 251 -13.17 18.58 -6.59
C TYR A 251 -12.04 18.21 -5.60
N GLY A 252 -12.40 17.75 -4.41
CA GLY A 252 -11.43 17.34 -3.39
C GLY A 252 -10.58 16.15 -3.82
N ASN A 253 -11.18 15.13 -4.43
CA ASN A 253 -10.46 13.97 -4.97
C ASN A 253 -9.37 14.39 -5.98
N ASN A 254 -9.71 15.29 -6.93
CA ASN A 254 -8.77 15.73 -7.96
C ASN A 254 -7.67 16.67 -7.45
N HIS A 255 -7.83 17.25 -6.24
CA HIS A 255 -6.87 18.16 -5.63
C HIS A 255 -6.16 17.55 -4.42
N THR A 256 -6.45 16.30 -4.06
CA THR A 256 -5.75 15.60 -2.97
C THR A 256 -4.30 15.35 -3.39
N LYS A 257 -3.37 15.83 -2.56
CA LYS A 257 -1.95 15.61 -2.78
C LYS A 257 -1.56 14.22 -2.29
N ILE A 258 -0.87 13.49 -3.16
CA ILE A 258 -0.29 12.19 -2.85
C ILE A 258 1.22 12.38 -2.71
N TYR A 259 1.82 11.88 -1.62
CA TYR A 259 3.25 11.89 -1.46
C TYR A 259 3.83 10.49 -1.66
N TYR A 260 5.00 10.44 -2.31
CA TYR A 260 5.69 9.22 -2.69
C TYR A 260 6.93 8.96 -1.82
N ASN A 261 7.43 9.99 -1.13
CA ASN A 261 8.57 9.82 -0.22
C ASN A 261 8.15 9.01 1.01
N ILE A 262 8.58 7.77 1.07
CA ILE A 262 8.24 6.85 2.16
C ILE A 262 8.84 7.31 3.49
N ALA A 263 9.97 8.03 3.47
CA ALA A 263 10.61 8.56 4.67
C ALA A 263 9.71 9.58 5.42
N ASP A 264 8.84 10.30 4.69
CA ASP A 264 7.91 11.27 5.28
C ASP A 264 6.79 10.61 6.12
N SER A 265 6.54 9.32 5.90
CA SER A 265 5.59 8.55 6.69
C SER A 265 6.17 8.08 8.04
N LEU A 266 7.49 8.16 8.21
CA LEU A 266 8.17 7.70 9.41
C LEU A 266 8.19 8.77 10.50
N PRO A 267 8.11 8.39 11.80
CA PRO A 267 8.30 9.31 12.90
C PRO A 267 9.62 10.09 12.81
N SER A 268 9.58 11.39 13.05
CA SER A 268 10.76 12.27 13.01
C SER A 268 11.86 11.90 14.02
N THR A 269 11.52 11.08 15.01
CA THR A 269 12.44 10.61 16.07
C THR A 269 13.27 9.38 15.65
N LEU A 270 12.99 8.79 14.49
CA LEU A 270 13.75 7.63 14.02
C LEU A 270 15.15 7.99 13.55
N ASN A 271 16.06 7.04 13.73
CA ASN A 271 17.47 7.22 13.39
C ASN A 271 17.67 7.64 11.93
N SER A 272 16.93 7.08 10.99
CA SER A 272 16.98 7.49 9.56
C SER A 272 16.60 8.96 9.38
N ASN A 273 15.47 9.42 9.94
CA ASN A 273 15.00 10.79 9.79
C ASN A 273 15.90 11.80 10.52
N VAL A 274 16.37 11.45 11.73
CA VAL A 274 17.35 12.27 12.46
C VAL A 274 18.63 12.41 11.64
N SER A 275 19.10 11.32 11.03
CA SER A 275 20.32 11.30 10.23
C SER A 275 20.16 12.10 8.93
N ILE A 276 19.04 11.96 8.21
CA ILE A 276 18.74 12.75 7.01
C ILE A 276 18.76 14.24 7.33
N LYS A 277 18.08 14.63 8.43
CA LYS A 277 18.06 16.02 8.89
C LYS A 277 19.45 16.54 9.20
N LYS A 278 20.29 15.76 9.87
CA LYS A 278 21.67 16.13 10.18
C LYS A 278 22.52 16.33 8.92
N VAL A 279 22.42 15.43 7.93
CA VAL A 279 23.11 15.57 6.65
C VAL A 279 22.66 16.83 5.93
N LYS A 280 21.38 17.15 5.95
CA LYS A 280 20.83 18.37 5.37
C LYS A 280 21.35 19.62 6.07
N ASP A 281 21.29 19.65 7.40
CA ASP A 281 21.68 20.83 8.21
C ASP A 281 23.20 21.10 8.15
N ASP A 282 24.03 20.04 8.25
CA ASP A 282 25.47 20.18 8.35
C ASP A 282 26.17 20.28 6.96
N PHE A 283 25.62 19.62 5.93
CA PHE A 283 26.24 19.56 4.59
C PHE A 283 25.44 20.26 3.48
N GLY A 284 24.22 20.75 3.76
CA GLY A 284 23.35 21.38 2.79
C GLY A 284 22.88 20.45 1.67
N THR A 285 22.99 19.12 1.90
CA THR A 285 22.63 18.08 0.93
C THR A 285 21.38 17.37 1.41
N SER A 286 20.32 17.44 0.60
CA SER A 286 19.06 16.72 0.90
C SER A 286 19.03 15.35 0.23
N ASN A 287 19.68 15.24 -0.94
CA ASN A 287 19.69 14.02 -1.73
C ASN A 287 20.96 13.90 -2.58
N MET A 288 21.22 12.70 -3.07
CA MET A 288 22.34 12.41 -3.96
C MET A 288 21.85 11.61 -5.18
N HIS A 289 22.07 12.15 -6.37
CA HIS A 289 21.90 11.43 -7.61
C HIS A 289 23.22 10.77 -8.02
N ILE A 290 23.12 9.69 -8.75
CA ILE A 290 24.27 9.00 -9.32
C ILE A 290 24.09 9.00 -10.84
N ILE A 291 25.07 9.53 -11.56
CA ILE A 291 25.14 9.41 -13.01
C ILE A 291 25.98 8.18 -13.35
N MET A 292 25.38 7.26 -14.08
CA MET A 292 26.08 6.12 -14.67
C MET A 292 26.30 6.41 -16.15
N MET A 293 27.54 6.35 -16.61
CA MET A 293 27.93 6.72 -17.97
C MET A 293 28.94 5.72 -18.54
N ASP A 294 29.07 5.70 -19.89
CA ASP A 294 30.08 4.87 -20.56
C ASP A 294 31.49 5.28 -20.10
N LYS A 295 32.24 4.29 -19.62
CA LYS A 295 33.64 4.47 -19.21
C LYS A 295 34.52 5.04 -20.31
N ASN A 296 34.26 4.67 -21.56
CA ASN A 296 35.06 5.03 -22.72
C ASN A 296 34.79 6.45 -23.23
N MET A 297 33.85 7.19 -22.65
CA MET A 297 33.63 8.60 -22.98
C MET A 297 34.92 9.40 -22.73
N SER A 298 35.24 10.31 -23.65
CA SER A 298 36.45 11.12 -23.53
C SER A 298 36.43 12.03 -22.29
N ALA A 299 37.58 12.25 -21.66
CA ALA A 299 37.69 13.11 -20.46
C ALA A 299 37.15 14.52 -20.72
N LYS A 300 37.32 15.04 -21.94
CA LYS A 300 36.82 16.36 -22.34
C LYS A 300 35.28 16.42 -22.42
N GLU A 301 34.64 15.34 -22.91
CA GLU A 301 33.19 15.25 -22.95
C GLU A 301 32.61 15.10 -21.55
N LYS A 302 33.22 14.23 -20.70
CA LYS A 302 32.84 14.10 -19.30
C LYS A 302 32.91 15.44 -18.57
N GLN A 303 34.01 16.19 -18.73
CA GLN A 303 34.16 17.49 -18.11
C GLN A 303 33.07 18.49 -18.56
N LYS A 304 32.79 18.58 -19.86
CA LYS A 304 31.74 19.47 -20.38
C LYS A 304 30.36 19.08 -19.84
N MET A 305 30.05 17.78 -19.83
CA MET A 305 28.81 17.26 -19.28
C MET A 305 28.63 17.69 -17.81
N PHE A 306 29.65 17.53 -16.98
CA PHE A 306 29.59 17.92 -15.55
C PHE A 306 29.51 19.43 -15.37
N GLU A 307 30.19 20.23 -16.21
CA GLU A 307 30.05 21.70 -16.20
C GLU A 307 28.62 22.15 -16.52
N GLU A 308 27.90 21.40 -17.38
CA GLU A 308 26.48 21.66 -17.64
C GLU A 308 25.58 21.17 -16.50
N VAL A 309 25.88 20.00 -15.90
CA VAL A 309 25.14 19.49 -14.74
C VAL A 309 25.27 20.41 -13.54
N ASP A 310 26.45 20.94 -13.26
CA ASP A 310 26.71 21.86 -12.15
C ASP A 310 25.94 23.20 -12.29
N LYS A 311 25.56 23.59 -13.51
CA LYS A 311 24.70 24.77 -13.79
C LYS A 311 23.21 24.51 -13.56
N VAL A 312 22.81 23.26 -13.36
CA VAL A 312 21.40 22.95 -13.12
C VAL A 312 21.01 23.44 -11.73
N LYS A 313 19.92 24.19 -11.67
CA LYS A 313 19.42 24.80 -10.41
C LYS A 313 19.25 23.72 -9.34
N GLY A 314 19.80 23.95 -8.15
CA GLY A 314 19.71 23.05 -7.01
C GLY A 314 20.82 22.00 -6.93
N VAL A 315 21.68 21.88 -7.93
CA VAL A 315 22.91 21.10 -7.82
C VAL A 315 23.92 21.87 -6.95
N LYS A 316 24.50 21.19 -5.98
CA LYS A 316 25.50 21.78 -5.06
C LYS A 316 26.92 21.49 -5.51
N TRP A 317 27.17 20.25 -5.88
CA TRP A 317 28.47 19.79 -6.37
C TRP A 317 28.32 18.46 -7.10
N THR A 318 29.26 18.20 -8.01
CA THR A 318 29.39 16.92 -8.73
C THR A 318 30.75 16.32 -8.44
N ILE A 319 30.78 15.04 -8.05
CA ILE A 319 32.00 14.28 -7.81
C ILE A 319 32.10 13.16 -8.84
N SER A 320 33.13 13.20 -9.64
CA SER A 320 33.50 12.15 -10.60
C SER A 320 34.98 11.79 -10.46
N MET A 321 35.41 10.74 -11.14
CA MET A 321 36.86 10.43 -11.17
C MET A 321 37.69 11.62 -11.65
N SER A 322 37.23 12.31 -12.69
CA SER A 322 37.93 13.45 -13.27
C SER A 322 37.95 14.67 -12.33
N THR A 323 36.93 14.88 -11.50
CA THR A 323 36.87 15.99 -10.52
C THR A 323 37.68 15.69 -9.26
N LEU A 324 37.82 14.43 -8.83
CA LEU A 324 38.60 14.03 -7.66
C LEU A 324 40.11 14.09 -7.91
N ILE A 325 40.53 13.72 -9.11
CA ILE A 325 41.95 13.43 -9.40
C ILE A 325 42.50 14.46 -10.40
N GLY A 326 41.64 15.18 -11.11
CA GLY A 326 42.01 16.07 -12.21
C GLY A 326 42.17 15.32 -13.55
N PRO A 327 41.92 16.05 -14.67
CA PRO A 327 41.89 15.42 -16.01
C PRO A 327 43.24 14.96 -16.54
N THR A 328 44.35 15.28 -15.84
CA THR A 328 45.72 15.02 -16.28
C THR A 328 46.36 13.84 -15.56
N VAL A 329 45.73 13.26 -14.53
CA VAL A 329 46.31 12.15 -13.77
C VAL A 329 46.03 10.83 -14.50
N PRO A 330 47.05 10.04 -14.85
CA PRO A 330 46.84 8.74 -15.47
C PRO A 330 46.06 7.78 -14.56
N ASP A 331 45.16 6.99 -15.14
CA ASP A 331 44.38 5.97 -14.43
C ASP A 331 45.23 5.01 -13.57
N SER A 332 46.48 4.79 -13.93
CA SER A 332 47.40 3.94 -13.18
C SER A 332 47.80 4.45 -11.79
N MET A 333 47.64 5.76 -11.55
CA MET A 333 47.95 6.42 -10.27
C MET A 333 46.74 6.44 -9.31
N ILE A 334 45.56 6.03 -9.78
CA ILE A 334 44.35 6.00 -8.95
C ILE A 334 44.35 4.78 -8.04
N PRO A 335 44.14 4.94 -6.71
CA PRO A 335 44.00 3.82 -5.80
C PRO A 335 42.98 2.79 -6.31
N LYS A 336 43.32 1.52 -6.27
CA LYS A 336 42.49 0.42 -6.78
C LYS A 336 41.08 0.41 -6.16
N ASP A 337 40.99 0.78 -4.88
CA ASP A 337 39.71 0.79 -4.15
C ASP A 337 38.77 1.91 -4.66
N VAL A 338 39.31 3.11 -4.89
CA VAL A 338 38.53 4.22 -5.49
C VAL A 338 38.08 3.86 -6.89
N ARG A 339 38.95 3.23 -7.70
CA ARG A 339 38.59 2.79 -9.03
C ARG A 339 37.48 1.73 -9.00
N LYS A 340 37.58 0.72 -8.13
CA LYS A 340 36.54 -0.31 -7.98
C LYS A 340 35.18 0.26 -7.55
N MET A 341 35.18 1.33 -6.76
CA MET A 341 33.97 1.98 -6.29
C MET A 341 33.30 2.81 -7.39
N MET A 342 34.09 3.47 -8.25
CA MET A 342 33.56 4.41 -9.24
C MET A 342 33.54 3.87 -10.67
N GLN A 343 34.21 2.77 -10.96
CA GLN A 343 34.29 2.20 -12.31
C GLN A 343 34.05 0.69 -12.28
N SER A 344 33.19 0.24 -13.19
CA SER A 344 33.03 -1.16 -13.56
C SER A 344 33.78 -1.49 -14.86
N LYS A 345 33.48 -2.65 -15.46
CA LYS A 345 34.03 -3.04 -16.76
C LYS A 345 33.64 -2.05 -17.85
N ASP A 346 32.39 -1.63 -17.87
CA ASP A 346 31.77 -0.89 -18.99
C ASP A 346 31.32 0.53 -18.57
N TYR A 347 31.12 0.80 -17.29
CA TYR A 347 30.53 2.03 -16.78
C TYR A 347 31.39 2.73 -15.74
N GLU A 348 31.20 4.05 -15.66
CA GLU A 348 31.73 4.92 -14.62
C GLU A 348 30.60 5.63 -13.89
N LEU A 349 30.75 5.82 -12.58
CA LEU A 349 29.79 6.50 -11.73
C LEU A 349 30.28 7.93 -11.40
N ALA A 350 29.33 8.86 -11.33
CA ALA A 350 29.54 10.18 -10.76
C ALA A 350 28.40 10.51 -9.80
N PHE A 351 28.70 11.22 -8.73
CA PHE A 351 27.75 11.60 -7.68
C PHE A 351 27.41 13.08 -7.81
N VAL A 352 26.11 13.38 -7.78
CA VAL A 352 25.58 14.74 -7.88
C VAL A 352 24.77 15.05 -6.63
N SER A 353 25.23 15.99 -5.82
CA SER A 353 24.51 16.44 -4.64
C SER A 353 23.47 17.47 -4.99
N THR A 354 22.27 17.37 -4.41
CA THR A 354 21.18 18.32 -4.58
C THR A 354 20.64 18.83 -3.25
N GLU A 355 20.16 20.09 -3.27
CA GLU A 355 19.46 20.70 -2.13
C GLU A 355 17.99 20.29 -2.06
N TYR A 356 17.41 19.71 -3.12
CA TYR A 356 16.02 19.34 -3.19
C TYR A 356 15.75 17.99 -2.52
N GLU A 357 14.61 17.88 -1.85
CA GLU A 357 14.15 16.66 -1.22
C GLU A 357 13.58 15.68 -2.25
N SER A 358 13.61 14.37 -1.95
CA SER A 358 13.03 13.32 -2.79
C SER A 358 11.54 13.57 -3.02
N ALA A 359 11.04 13.17 -4.19
CA ALA A 359 9.63 13.21 -4.58
C ALA A 359 8.98 14.63 -4.58
N THR A 360 9.78 15.69 -4.74
CA THR A 360 9.29 17.05 -4.97
C THR A 360 9.26 17.40 -6.46
N ASP A 361 8.41 18.37 -6.86
CA ASP A 361 8.34 18.82 -8.25
C ASP A 361 9.67 19.46 -8.72
N GLU A 362 10.38 20.10 -7.78
CA GLU A 362 11.68 20.70 -8.02
C GLU A 362 12.73 19.66 -8.36
N VAL A 363 12.84 18.57 -7.55
CA VAL A 363 13.79 17.49 -7.82
C VAL A 363 13.41 16.71 -9.08
N ASN A 364 12.13 16.47 -9.32
CA ASN A 364 11.66 15.81 -10.54
C ASN A 364 12.01 16.60 -11.80
N THR A 365 11.89 17.93 -11.75
CA THR A 365 12.30 18.82 -12.84
C THR A 365 13.82 18.83 -13.01
N GLN A 366 14.58 18.81 -11.90
CA GLN A 366 16.04 18.75 -11.91
C GLN A 366 16.52 17.46 -12.57
N ILE A 367 15.96 16.31 -12.14
CA ILE A 367 16.30 14.98 -12.71
C ILE A 367 16.07 14.94 -14.21
N LYS A 368 14.93 15.44 -14.70
CA LYS A 368 14.63 15.51 -16.14
C LYS A 368 15.67 16.35 -16.90
N LYS A 369 16.16 17.46 -16.32
CA LYS A 369 17.20 18.28 -16.94
C LYS A 369 18.54 17.58 -16.96
N ILE A 370 18.94 16.97 -15.84
CA ILE A 370 20.21 16.23 -15.74
C ILE A 370 20.19 15.03 -16.72
N ASP A 371 19.11 14.25 -16.75
CA ASP A 371 18.97 13.11 -17.67
C ASP A 371 19.08 13.55 -19.13
N LYS A 372 18.47 14.68 -19.49
CA LYS A 372 18.58 15.25 -20.84
C LYS A 372 20.02 15.66 -21.18
N ILE A 373 20.76 16.25 -20.23
CA ILE A 373 22.17 16.59 -20.39
C ILE A 373 22.99 15.30 -20.57
N VAL A 374 22.86 14.35 -19.66
CA VAL A 374 23.57 13.06 -19.72
C VAL A 374 23.34 12.39 -21.07
N LYS A 375 22.10 12.24 -21.52
CA LYS A 375 21.73 11.59 -22.77
C LYS A 375 22.19 12.34 -24.02
N SER A 376 22.51 13.63 -23.92
CA SER A 376 23.08 14.38 -25.03
C SER A 376 24.55 14.04 -25.30
N TYR A 377 25.27 13.56 -24.27
CA TYR A 377 26.66 13.11 -24.35
C TYR A 377 26.77 11.58 -24.45
N ASP A 378 25.94 10.87 -23.71
CA ASP A 378 25.90 9.40 -23.69
C ASP A 378 24.44 8.92 -23.71
N LYS A 379 24.03 8.31 -24.85
CA LYS A 379 22.66 7.77 -25.02
C LYS A 379 22.36 6.61 -24.06
N SER A 380 23.39 5.90 -23.59
CA SER A 380 23.28 4.80 -22.63
C SER A 380 23.35 5.29 -21.17
N GLY A 381 23.74 6.55 -20.97
CA GLY A 381 23.86 7.16 -19.66
C GLY A 381 22.53 7.23 -18.91
N MET A 382 22.57 7.04 -17.59
CA MET A 382 21.39 7.02 -16.73
C MET A 382 21.61 7.88 -15.49
N VAL A 383 20.54 8.50 -15.02
CA VAL A 383 20.50 9.16 -13.70
C VAL A 383 19.77 8.25 -12.73
N ILE A 384 20.48 7.73 -11.74
CA ILE A 384 19.99 6.75 -10.79
C ILE A 384 20.13 7.26 -9.35
N GLY A 385 19.47 6.61 -8.40
CA GLY A 385 19.49 6.96 -6.98
C GLY A 385 18.09 7.06 -6.40
N GLU A 386 17.99 7.55 -5.17
CA GLU A 386 16.71 7.59 -4.43
C GLU A 386 15.67 8.48 -5.13
N ALA A 387 16.00 9.73 -5.43
CA ALA A 387 15.02 10.64 -6.02
C ALA A 387 14.64 10.26 -7.47
N PRO A 388 15.54 9.83 -8.36
CA PRO A 388 15.16 9.24 -9.63
C PRO A 388 14.22 8.03 -9.49
N LEU A 389 14.50 7.12 -8.56
CA LEU A 389 13.64 5.97 -8.26
C LEU A 389 12.24 6.40 -7.80
N MET A 390 12.16 7.39 -6.90
CA MET A 390 10.86 7.92 -6.44
C MET A 390 10.08 8.60 -7.56
N LYS A 391 10.79 9.30 -8.45
CA LYS A 391 10.16 9.89 -9.64
C LYS A 391 9.60 8.83 -10.58
N ASP A 392 10.35 7.77 -10.87
CA ASP A 392 9.88 6.68 -11.72
C ASP A 392 8.71 5.94 -11.06
N LEU A 393 8.76 5.73 -9.74
CA LEU A 393 7.66 5.18 -8.96
C LEU A 393 6.39 6.04 -9.09
N GLN A 394 6.53 7.37 -9.01
CA GLN A 394 5.41 8.29 -9.20
C GLN A 394 4.82 8.19 -10.61
N ASP A 395 5.66 8.31 -11.64
CA ASP A 395 5.24 8.27 -13.04
C ASP A 395 4.52 6.93 -13.37
N VAL A 396 5.00 5.79 -12.85
CA VAL A 396 4.38 4.47 -13.02
C VAL A 396 3.08 4.34 -12.23
N THR A 397 3.07 4.76 -10.97
CA THR A 397 1.90 4.60 -10.09
C THR A 397 0.73 5.45 -10.55
N ASP A 398 0.97 6.67 -11.05
CA ASP A 398 -0.08 7.55 -11.58
C ASP A 398 -0.81 6.90 -12.77
N VAL A 399 -0.07 6.23 -13.66
CA VAL A 399 -0.65 5.49 -14.80
C VAL A 399 -1.36 4.22 -14.31
N ASP A 400 -0.74 3.47 -13.40
CA ASP A 400 -1.28 2.23 -12.85
C ASP A 400 -2.61 2.47 -12.13
N LEU A 401 -2.72 3.52 -11.31
CA LEU A 401 -3.95 3.84 -10.58
C LEU A 401 -5.13 4.12 -11.54
N VAL A 402 -4.89 4.85 -12.62
CA VAL A 402 -5.93 5.09 -13.64
C VAL A 402 -6.35 3.79 -14.31
N ASN A 403 -5.39 2.96 -14.71
CA ASN A 403 -5.67 1.69 -15.39
C ASN A 403 -6.44 0.73 -14.47
N VAL A 404 -6.03 0.59 -13.21
CA VAL A 404 -6.72 -0.25 -12.21
C VAL A 404 -8.14 0.22 -11.99
N ASN A 405 -8.37 1.53 -11.83
CA ASN A 405 -9.72 2.06 -11.65
C ASN A 405 -10.62 1.73 -12.84
N ILE A 406 -10.16 1.97 -14.06
CA ILE A 406 -10.95 1.67 -15.27
C ILE A 406 -11.26 0.17 -15.37
N ILE A 407 -10.26 -0.70 -15.15
CA ILE A 407 -10.45 -2.14 -15.26
C ILE A 407 -11.35 -2.66 -14.15
N SER A 408 -11.21 -2.17 -12.91
CA SER A 408 -12.05 -2.55 -11.78
C SER A 408 -13.50 -2.14 -12.00
N ILE A 409 -13.74 -0.91 -12.41
CA ILE A 409 -15.08 -0.41 -12.72
C ILE A 409 -15.73 -1.25 -13.82
N ALA A 410 -14.99 -1.51 -14.91
CA ALA A 410 -15.49 -2.32 -16.02
C ALA A 410 -15.79 -3.76 -15.59
N ALA A 411 -14.90 -4.41 -14.83
CA ALA A 411 -15.11 -5.76 -14.34
C ALA A 411 -16.34 -5.86 -13.43
N ILE A 412 -16.44 -4.95 -12.45
CA ILE A 412 -17.57 -4.92 -11.50
C ILE A 412 -18.88 -4.63 -12.25
N PHE A 413 -18.87 -3.68 -13.18
CA PHE A 413 -20.04 -3.38 -14.00
C PHE A 413 -20.54 -4.62 -14.76
N VAL A 414 -19.62 -5.36 -15.41
CA VAL A 414 -19.96 -6.58 -16.16
C VAL A 414 -20.48 -7.68 -15.22
N ILE A 415 -19.86 -7.88 -14.07
CA ILE A 415 -20.28 -8.89 -13.10
C ILE A 415 -21.70 -8.59 -12.60
N ILE A 416 -21.98 -7.34 -12.19
CA ILE A 416 -23.30 -6.93 -11.72
C ILE A 416 -24.34 -7.09 -12.84
N LEU A 417 -23.98 -6.71 -14.08
CA LEU A 417 -24.84 -6.86 -15.25
C LEU A 417 -25.26 -8.32 -15.45
N ILE A 418 -24.32 -9.25 -15.32
CA ILE A 418 -24.56 -10.69 -15.49
C ILE A 418 -25.45 -11.22 -14.34
N ILE A 419 -25.16 -10.83 -13.09
CA ILE A 419 -25.88 -11.31 -11.90
C ILE A 419 -27.32 -10.82 -11.90
N PHE A 420 -27.55 -9.52 -12.12
CA PHE A 420 -28.84 -8.89 -12.00
C PHE A 420 -29.64 -8.83 -13.32
N LYS A 421 -28.97 -9.10 -14.45
CA LYS A 421 -29.59 -9.03 -15.80
C LYS A 421 -30.28 -7.69 -16.07
N SER A 422 -29.75 -6.61 -15.55
CA SER A 422 -30.25 -5.24 -15.65
C SER A 422 -29.13 -4.27 -15.91
N ILE A 423 -29.26 -3.33 -16.82
CA ILE A 423 -28.27 -2.30 -17.14
C ILE A 423 -28.29 -1.15 -16.12
N SER A 424 -29.46 -0.82 -15.59
CA SER A 424 -29.64 0.32 -14.68
C SER A 424 -28.98 0.07 -13.29
N LEU A 425 -29.06 -1.17 -12.80
CA LEU A 425 -28.46 -1.50 -11.49
C LEU A 425 -26.95 -1.30 -11.45
N PRO A 426 -26.13 -1.85 -12.38
CA PRO A 426 -24.69 -1.58 -12.41
C PRO A 426 -24.36 -0.10 -12.43
N VAL A 427 -25.07 0.71 -13.24
CA VAL A 427 -24.85 2.16 -13.31
C VAL A 427 -25.05 2.83 -11.95
N ILE A 428 -26.16 2.53 -11.27
CA ILE A 428 -26.47 3.14 -9.97
C ILE A 428 -25.44 2.70 -8.91
N LEU A 429 -25.16 1.40 -8.87
CA LEU A 429 -24.27 0.82 -7.85
C LEU A 429 -22.84 1.32 -8.01
N VAL A 430 -22.30 1.28 -9.23
CA VAL A 430 -20.95 1.81 -9.50
C VAL A 430 -20.88 3.31 -9.18
N ALA A 431 -21.92 4.10 -9.55
CA ALA A 431 -21.95 5.52 -9.23
C ALA A 431 -21.91 5.80 -7.71
N VAL A 432 -22.62 5.01 -6.91
CA VAL A 432 -22.62 5.15 -5.44
C VAL A 432 -21.26 4.78 -4.85
N ILE A 433 -20.62 3.73 -5.37
CA ILE A 433 -19.28 3.29 -4.89
C ILE A 433 -18.23 4.32 -5.25
N GLU A 434 -18.20 4.76 -6.51
CA GLU A 434 -17.26 5.79 -6.96
C GLU A 434 -17.41 7.08 -6.13
N PHE A 435 -18.65 7.44 -5.82
CA PHE A 435 -18.92 8.57 -4.94
C PHE A 435 -18.32 8.38 -3.54
N ALA A 436 -18.47 7.19 -2.95
CA ALA A 436 -17.87 6.88 -1.65
C ALA A 436 -16.33 6.93 -1.69
N ILE A 437 -15.72 6.42 -2.77
CA ILE A 437 -14.27 6.52 -3.01
C ILE A 437 -13.86 7.98 -3.11
N MET A 438 -14.56 8.77 -3.92
CA MET A 438 -14.26 10.20 -4.12
C MET A 438 -14.37 10.99 -2.81
N ILE A 439 -15.40 10.73 -1.98
CA ILE A 439 -15.51 11.37 -0.66
C ILE A 439 -14.30 11.02 0.21
N ASN A 440 -13.96 9.73 0.30
CA ASN A 440 -12.86 9.29 1.14
C ASN A 440 -11.53 9.89 0.68
N MET A 441 -11.29 9.92 -0.62
CA MET A 441 -10.11 10.56 -1.21
C MET A 441 -10.12 12.09 -1.10
N ALA A 442 -11.28 12.73 -1.00
CA ALA A 442 -11.42 14.18 -0.85
C ALA A 442 -11.17 14.68 0.59
N ILE A 443 -11.42 13.86 1.60
CA ILE A 443 -11.27 14.23 3.02
C ILE A 443 -9.85 14.80 3.32
N PRO A 444 -8.74 14.19 2.89
CA PRO A 444 -7.41 14.72 3.10
C PRO A 444 -7.23 16.13 2.54
N TYR A 445 -7.72 16.39 1.33
CA TYR A 445 -7.68 17.73 0.74
C TYR A 445 -8.34 18.78 1.65
N TYR A 446 -9.57 18.53 2.11
CA TYR A 446 -10.29 19.46 2.97
C TYR A 446 -9.69 19.59 4.37
N ARG A 447 -8.90 18.60 4.81
CA ARG A 447 -8.12 18.66 6.07
C ARG A 447 -6.73 19.26 5.90
N GLY A 448 -6.31 19.58 4.67
CA GLY A 448 -4.98 20.12 4.38
C GLY A 448 -3.84 19.11 4.62
N ILE A 449 -4.12 17.81 4.51
CA ILE A 449 -3.13 16.74 4.67
C ILE A 449 -2.90 16.01 3.34
N SER A 450 -1.68 15.49 3.15
CA SER A 450 -1.33 14.66 2.00
C SER A 450 -1.50 13.17 2.32
N LEU A 451 -1.82 12.35 1.32
CA LEU A 451 -1.93 10.90 1.46
C LEU A 451 -0.64 10.21 1.01
N PRO A 452 -0.18 9.15 1.70
CA PRO A 452 0.83 8.26 1.15
C PRO A 452 0.26 7.48 -0.05
N PHE A 453 1.08 7.27 -1.09
CA PHE A 453 0.64 6.58 -2.32
C PHE A 453 0.09 5.17 -2.05
N VAL A 454 0.62 4.45 -1.06
CA VAL A 454 0.10 3.13 -0.66
C VAL A 454 -1.34 3.23 -0.15
N ALA A 455 -1.69 4.31 0.57
CA ALA A 455 -3.06 4.50 1.06
C ALA A 455 -4.05 4.74 -0.10
N SER A 456 -3.66 5.42 -1.17
CA SER A 456 -4.51 5.61 -2.36
C SER A 456 -4.82 4.29 -3.06
N ILE A 457 -3.83 3.39 -3.19
CA ILE A 457 -4.03 2.03 -3.72
C ILE A 457 -5.03 1.25 -2.86
N VAL A 458 -4.84 1.30 -1.54
CA VAL A 458 -5.67 0.57 -0.57
C VAL A 458 -7.10 1.12 -0.58
N ILE A 459 -7.29 2.44 -0.57
CA ILE A 459 -8.62 3.07 -0.59
C ILE A 459 -9.35 2.70 -1.88
N GLY A 460 -8.72 2.85 -3.05
CA GLY A 460 -9.33 2.51 -4.33
C GLY A 460 -9.73 1.03 -4.40
N ALA A 461 -8.84 0.12 -4.00
CA ALA A 461 -9.11 -1.31 -4.03
C ALA A 461 -10.21 -1.74 -3.04
N ILE A 462 -10.17 -1.26 -1.78
CA ILE A 462 -11.09 -1.73 -0.73
C ILE A 462 -12.50 -1.18 -0.93
N GLN A 463 -12.66 0.07 -1.31
CA GLN A 463 -13.98 0.64 -1.46
C GLN A 463 -14.75 0.08 -2.67
N LEU A 464 -14.04 -0.34 -3.73
CA LEU A 464 -14.61 -1.13 -4.80
C LEU A 464 -15.23 -2.46 -4.30
N LEU A 465 -14.76 -2.95 -3.14
CA LEU A 465 -15.25 -4.18 -2.51
C LEU A 465 -16.50 -3.97 -1.66
N SER A 466 -16.88 -2.73 -1.35
CA SER A 466 -18.05 -2.43 -0.50
C SER A 466 -19.42 -2.75 -1.14
N LEU A 467 -19.41 -3.28 -2.36
CA LEU A 467 -20.61 -3.83 -3.07
C LEU A 467 -21.26 -5.05 -2.40
N ILE A 468 -20.68 -5.54 -1.32
CA ILE A 468 -21.09 -6.79 -0.67
C ILE A 468 -22.51 -6.73 -0.08
N HIS A 469 -23.05 -5.51 0.12
CA HIS A 469 -24.31 -5.29 0.85
C HIS A 469 -25.56 -5.18 -0.03
N ILE A 470 -25.49 -5.59 -1.29
CA ILE A 470 -26.61 -5.61 -2.21
C ILE A 470 -26.99 -7.04 -2.57
#